data_96afe1d136924ff0ccc2afd6ec755924
#
_entry.id   96afe1d136924ff0ccc2afd6ec755924
#
_cell.length_a   1.000
_cell.length_b   1.000
_cell.length_c   1.000
_cell.angle_alpha   90.00
_cell.angle_beta   90.00
_cell.angle_gamma   90.00
#
_symmetry.space_group_name_H-M   'P 1'
#
loop_
_entity.id
_entity.type
_entity.pdbx_description
1 polymer ?
#
loop_
_entity_poly.entity_id
_entity_poly.type
_entity_poly.pdbx_seq_one_letter_code
_entity_poly.pdbx_strand_id
1 'polypeptide(L)'
;MNNSEKIENKLIKNLRLCTLPLSQRRSLPFEFYWQNDVLIQEKKRIFTDQWLGLGRADRLMLPGEYEALELCGQALLLIRDQDKALRLYANTCRHRGSRLLEGNGQCQAISCPFHGWTYSQDGVLIHAKEMDKNPNFDFSKHSLIEYGLKEVQGFLFAFIGSEPTNLETQLGDFAKLHKPWSLNELVTTRRQAFEVECNWKAFLDVFNEYYHLNNVHPTSIDNLYWKPEESDITSGDYASQFGLTSGTGALLEAQQLSALPKMTSLTEPWSLGARYSWIFPNMTFAASQEAIWVYEATPINSERCQIRQSICFPKNTTELPDFYEKSQAYYQRLDDAMSEDIIALENQHKGLRNSPSLQGQFSPLMEENVASFSNWYATKMI
;
A
#
# COMPACT_ATOMS: atom_id res chain seq x y z
N MET A 1 -15.64 5.73 -34.81
CA MET A 1 -15.21 5.24 -33.50
C MET A 1 -14.51 3.91 -33.68
N ASN A 2 -13.27 3.82 -33.31
CA ASN A 2 -12.48 2.62 -33.39
C ASN A 2 -12.92 1.64 -32.26
N ASN A 3 -12.55 0.35 -32.32
CA ASN A 3 -12.98 -0.65 -31.32
C ASN A 3 -12.54 -0.25 -29.89
N SER A 4 -11.39 0.39 -29.74
CA SER A 4 -10.86 0.90 -28.46
C SER A 4 -11.76 1.97 -27.84
N GLU A 5 -12.23 2.95 -28.64
CA GLU A 5 -13.14 4.00 -28.17
C GLU A 5 -14.52 3.46 -27.76
N LYS A 6 -15.00 2.38 -28.41
CA LYS A 6 -16.26 1.74 -28.01
C LYS A 6 -16.15 1.00 -26.70
N ILE A 7 -15.01 0.33 -26.44
CA ILE A 7 -14.72 -0.36 -25.19
C ILE A 7 -14.58 0.67 -24.06
N GLU A 8 -13.82 1.73 -24.26
CA GLU A 8 -13.63 2.81 -23.29
C GLU A 8 -14.96 3.47 -22.91
N ASN A 9 -15.80 3.81 -23.87
CA ASN A 9 -17.13 4.40 -23.61
C ASN A 9 -18.06 3.45 -22.83
N LYS A 10 -17.98 2.14 -23.07
CA LYS A 10 -18.78 1.14 -22.35
C LYS A 10 -18.31 1.02 -20.88
N LEU A 11 -17.01 0.93 -20.67
CA LEU A 11 -16.39 0.85 -19.33
C LEU A 11 -16.74 2.09 -18.51
N ILE A 12 -16.56 3.30 -19.07
CA ILE A 12 -16.89 4.57 -18.40
C ILE A 12 -18.37 4.66 -18.03
N LYS A 13 -19.27 4.16 -18.87
CA LYS A 13 -20.71 4.19 -18.57
C LYS A 13 -21.06 3.41 -17.30
N ASN A 14 -20.43 2.26 -17.10
CA ASN A 14 -20.66 1.41 -15.93
C ASN A 14 -20.07 2.02 -14.65
N LEU A 15 -18.97 2.74 -14.75
CA LEU A 15 -18.37 3.44 -13.60
C LEU A 15 -19.27 4.51 -12.99
N ARG A 16 -20.20 5.08 -13.74
CA ARG A 16 -21.16 6.09 -13.20
C ARG A 16 -22.02 5.55 -12.06
N LEU A 17 -22.25 4.25 -12.00
CA LEU A 17 -22.98 3.65 -10.89
C LEU A 17 -22.17 3.64 -9.58
N CYS A 18 -20.85 3.70 -9.68
CA CYS A 18 -19.95 3.78 -8.53
C CYS A 18 -19.95 5.20 -7.89
N THR A 19 -20.39 6.24 -8.62
CA THR A 19 -20.41 7.63 -8.13
C THR A 19 -21.77 8.07 -7.59
N LEU A 20 -22.74 7.17 -7.50
CA LEU A 20 -24.05 7.42 -6.91
C LEU A 20 -23.96 7.62 -5.38
N PRO A 21 -24.99 8.22 -4.75
CA PRO A 21 -25.08 8.24 -3.30
C PRO A 21 -24.89 6.85 -2.69
N LEU A 22 -24.31 6.75 -1.50
CA LEU A 22 -23.89 5.50 -0.85
C LEU A 22 -24.96 4.40 -0.92
N SER A 23 -26.21 4.72 -0.62
CA SER A 23 -27.34 3.76 -0.63
C SER A 23 -27.67 3.16 -2.01
N GLN A 24 -27.19 3.77 -3.10
CA GLN A 24 -27.44 3.35 -4.49
C GLN A 24 -26.15 2.94 -5.20
N ARG A 25 -25.00 3.17 -4.56
CA ARG A 25 -23.68 2.91 -5.12
C ARG A 25 -23.46 1.44 -5.41
N ARG A 26 -22.72 1.17 -6.48
CA ARG A 26 -22.34 -0.19 -6.90
C ARG A 26 -20.86 -0.40 -6.77
N SER A 27 -20.47 -1.66 -6.64
CA SER A 27 -19.07 -2.08 -6.75
C SER A 27 -18.52 -1.71 -8.13
N LEU A 28 -17.21 -1.75 -8.28
CA LEU A 28 -16.60 -1.70 -9.61
C LEU A 28 -17.17 -2.83 -10.49
N PRO A 29 -17.33 -2.61 -11.81
CA PRO A 29 -17.69 -3.69 -12.73
C PRO A 29 -16.68 -4.83 -12.64
N PHE A 30 -17.13 -6.07 -12.70
CA PHE A 30 -16.28 -7.25 -12.49
C PHE A 30 -15.09 -7.32 -13.46
N GLU A 31 -15.24 -6.82 -14.68
CA GLU A 31 -14.15 -6.72 -15.65
C GLU A 31 -12.98 -5.82 -15.18
N PHE A 32 -13.20 -4.91 -14.24
CA PHE A 32 -12.15 -4.05 -13.70
C PHE A 32 -11.15 -4.81 -12.82
N TYR A 33 -11.46 -6.03 -12.43
CA TYR A 33 -10.59 -6.88 -11.61
C TYR A 33 -9.76 -7.90 -12.41
N TRP A 34 -9.88 -7.95 -13.76
CA TRP A 34 -9.12 -8.92 -14.53
C TRP A 34 -8.70 -8.47 -15.94
N GLN A 35 -9.32 -7.42 -16.50
CA GLN A 35 -8.96 -6.97 -17.84
C GLN A 35 -7.64 -6.20 -17.86
N ASN A 36 -6.73 -6.59 -18.77
CA ASN A 36 -5.45 -5.92 -18.92
C ASN A 36 -5.58 -4.46 -19.41
N ASP A 37 -6.59 -4.18 -20.25
CA ASP A 37 -6.85 -2.82 -20.73
C ASP A 37 -7.21 -1.86 -19.58
N VAL A 38 -7.89 -2.37 -18.55
CA VAL A 38 -8.18 -1.61 -17.32
C VAL A 38 -6.87 -1.27 -16.60
N LEU A 39 -5.97 -2.24 -16.42
CA LEU A 39 -4.66 -1.99 -15.78
C LEU A 39 -3.82 -0.97 -16.56
N ILE A 40 -3.89 -0.99 -17.88
CA ILE A 40 -3.22 0.02 -18.72
C ILE A 40 -3.77 1.43 -18.44
N GLN A 41 -5.09 1.57 -18.26
CA GLN A 41 -5.70 2.85 -17.90
C GLN A 41 -5.37 3.26 -16.46
N GLU A 42 -5.38 2.33 -15.50
CA GLU A 42 -4.95 2.57 -14.11
C GLU A 42 -3.52 3.13 -14.05
N LYS A 43 -2.60 2.57 -14.83
CA LYS A 43 -1.22 3.08 -14.92
C LYS A 43 -1.18 4.53 -15.36
N LYS A 44 -2.02 4.95 -16.29
CA LYS A 44 -2.04 6.30 -16.85
C LYS A 44 -2.81 7.30 -15.97
N ARG A 45 -3.91 6.89 -15.33
CA ARG A 45 -4.86 7.80 -14.68
C ARG A 45 -4.76 7.79 -13.16
N ILE A 46 -4.16 6.74 -12.59
CA ILE A 46 -4.03 6.57 -11.15
C ILE A 46 -2.57 6.53 -10.74
N PHE A 47 -1.79 5.55 -11.22
CA PHE A 47 -0.47 5.29 -10.65
C PHE A 47 0.57 6.36 -10.99
N THR A 48 0.43 7.07 -12.11
CA THR A 48 1.32 8.19 -12.48
C THR A 48 0.78 9.55 -12.07
N ASP A 49 -0.42 9.61 -11.46
CA ASP A 49 -1.09 10.87 -11.11
C ASP A 49 -1.41 11.00 -9.61
N GLN A 50 -1.15 9.94 -8.84
CA GLN A 50 -1.35 9.90 -7.40
C GLN A 50 -0.05 9.54 -6.68
N TRP A 51 0.08 9.99 -5.42
CA TRP A 51 1.07 9.48 -4.51
C TRP A 51 0.70 8.06 -4.08
N LEU A 52 1.65 7.16 -4.20
CA LEU A 52 1.49 5.74 -3.92
C LEU A 52 2.15 5.40 -2.59
N GLY A 53 1.47 4.61 -1.75
CA GLY A 53 2.05 4.12 -0.51
C GLY A 53 3.21 3.16 -0.77
N LEU A 54 4.32 3.36 -0.06
CA LEU A 54 5.49 2.48 0.00
C LEU A 54 5.68 1.84 1.37
N GLY A 55 4.68 1.88 2.24
CA GLY A 55 4.71 1.32 3.58
C GLY A 55 5.48 2.15 4.59
N ARG A 56 6.11 1.48 5.55
CA ARG A 56 6.77 2.15 6.68
C ARG A 56 8.11 2.76 6.31
N ALA A 57 8.39 3.95 6.88
CA ALA A 57 9.60 4.74 6.63
C ALA A 57 10.83 4.23 7.41
N ASP A 58 10.64 3.48 8.48
CA ASP A 58 11.68 2.97 9.37
C ASP A 58 12.47 1.80 8.77
N ARG A 59 13.02 2.04 7.57
CA ARG A 59 13.86 1.10 6.81
C ARG A 59 15.05 1.83 6.21
N LEU A 60 16.11 1.09 5.81
CA LEU A 60 17.33 1.65 5.28
C LEU A 60 17.93 2.69 6.22
N MET A 61 18.40 2.24 7.39
CA MET A 61 18.83 3.12 8.48
C MET A 61 20.24 3.70 8.27
N LEU A 62 21.08 3.01 7.50
CA LEU A 62 22.47 3.38 7.32
C LEU A 62 22.73 3.94 5.91
N PRO A 63 23.64 4.91 5.76
CA PRO A 63 24.05 5.40 4.46
C PRO A 63 24.49 4.27 3.51
N GLY A 64 24.05 4.31 2.27
CA GLY A 64 24.29 3.33 1.25
C GLY A 64 23.38 2.12 1.27
N GLU A 65 22.57 1.91 2.32
CA GLU A 65 21.53 0.88 2.30
C GLU A 65 20.51 1.17 1.22
N TYR A 66 20.15 0.13 0.45
CA TYR A 66 19.19 0.24 -0.64
C TYR A 66 18.20 -0.92 -0.69
N GLU A 67 17.09 -0.66 -1.33
CA GLU A 67 16.06 -1.63 -1.72
C GLU A 67 15.69 -1.41 -3.18
N ALA A 68 15.90 -2.43 -4.02
CA ALA A 68 15.38 -2.46 -5.39
C ALA A 68 13.96 -3.04 -5.35
N LEU A 69 12.99 -2.28 -5.82
CA LEU A 69 11.57 -2.66 -5.76
C LEU A 69 10.86 -2.38 -7.08
N GLU A 70 9.73 -3.00 -7.27
CA GLU A 70 8.80 -2.67 -8.35
C GLU A 70 7.54 -2.04 -7.78
N LEU A 71 7.09 -0.95 -8.40
CA LEU A 71 5.86 -0.25 -8.06
C LEU A 71 5.05 -0.02 -9.33
N CYS A 72 3.93 -0.72 -9.45
CA CYS A 72 3.02 -0.59 -10.60
C CYS A 72 3.69 -0.74 -11.97
N GLY A 73 4.72 -1.60 -12.05
CA GLY A 73 5.48 -1.90 -13.26
C GLY A 73 6.65 -0.95 -13.53
N GLN A 74 7.01 -0.08 -12.56
CA GLN A 74 8.22 0.74 -12.59
C GLN A 74 9.29 0.11 -11.70
N ALA A 75 10.48 -0.14 -12.26
CA ALA A 75 11.63 -0.57 -11.49
C ALA A 75 12.24 0.63 -10.76
N LEU A 76 12.25 0.58 -9.44
CA LEU A 76 12.67 1.67 -8.56
C LEU A 76 13.85 1.23 -7.69
N LEU A 77 14.64 2.20 -7.27
CA LEU A 77 15.71 2.06 -6.30
C LEU A 77 15.51 3.06 -5.18
N LEU A 78 15.14 2.57 -4.02
CA LEU A 78 15.11 3.33 -2.78
C LEU A 78 16.49 3.22 -2.12
N ILE A 79 17.12 4.32 -1.77
CA ILE A 79 18.46 4.34 -1.16
C ILE A 79 18.55 5.41 -0.08
N ARG A 80 19.31 5.15 0.97
CA ARG A 80 19.72 6.16 1.94
C ARG A 80 21.06 6.74 1.51
N ASP A 81 21.10 8.03 1.22
CA ASP A 81 22.33 8.71 0.81
C ASP A 81 23.28 9.02 1.99
N GLN A 82 24.44 9.62 1.72
CA GLN A 82 25.44 9.98 2.73
C GLN A 82 24.93 11.02 3.74
N ASP A 83 24.01 11.89 3.30
CA ASP A 83 23.36 12.89 4.16
C ASP A 83 22.19 12.32 4.97
N LYS A 84 22.00 10.99 4.92
CA LYS A 84 20.90 10.24 5.54
C LYS A 84 19.52 10.59 4.99
N ALA A 85 19.41 11.22 3.83
CA ALA A 85 18.16 11.38 3.15
C ALA A 85 17.76 10.09 2.42
N LEU A 86 16.49 9.74 2.45
CA LEU A 86 15.94 8.70 1.57
C LEU A 86 15.68 9.30 0.20
N ARG A 87 16.12 8.59 -0.84
CA ARG A 87 15.90 8.98 -2.22
C ARG A 87 15.32 7.84 -3.02
N LEU A 88 14.53 8.18 -4.01
CA LEU A 88 13.88 7.22 -4.90
C LEU A 88 14.25 7.50 -6.35
N TYR A 89 14.92 6.55 -6.97
CA TYR A 89 15.37 6.66 -8.36
C TYR A 89 14.69 5.63 -9.26
N ALA A 90 14.62 5.93 -10.56
CA ALA A 90 14.47 4.88 -11.56
C ALA A 90 15.66 3.92 -11.44
N ASN A 91 15.40 2.63 -11.25
CA ASN A 91 16.43 1.59 -11.19
C ASN A 91 16.94 1.24 -12.60
N THR A 92 17.37 2.26 -13.35
CA THR A 92 17.67 2.17 -14.78
C THR A 92 18.87 3.03 -15.13
N CYS A 93 19.90 2.42 -15.72
CA CYS A 93 21.11 3.10 -16.16
C CYS A 93 20.82 4.09 -17.30
N ARG A 94 21.30 5.32 -17.18
CA ARG A 94 21.11 6.40 -18.15
C ARG A 94 21.87 6.19 -19.47
N HIS A 95 22.74 5.17 -19.55
CA HIS A 95 23.43 4.82 -20.78
C HIS A 95 22.51 4.09 -21.77
N ARG A 96 22.10 2.84 -21.43
CA ARG A 96 21.32 1.96 -22.31
C ARG A 96 20.27 1.13 -21.56
N GLY A 97 19.75 1.65 -20.45
CA GLY A 97 18.57 1.11 -19.79
C GLY A 97 18.78 -0.17 -18.96
N SER A 98 20.04 -0.58 -18.68
CA SER A 98 20.27 -1.74 -17.79
C SER A 98 19.75 -1.46 -16.39
N ARG A 99 19.14 -2.47 -15.73
CA ARG A 99 18.85 -2.42 -14.29
C ARG A 99 20.16 -2.22 -13.53
N LEU A 100 20.14 -1.40 -12.49
CA LEU A 100 21.34 -1.02 -11.73
C LEU A 100 21.62 -1.96 -10.57
N LEU A 101 20.65 -2.16 -9.69
CA LEU A 101 20.77 -2.98 -8.50
C LEU A 101 19.56 -3.94 -8.37
N GLU A 102 19.76 -5.02 -7.61
CA GLU A 102 18.72 -6.02 -7.33
C GLU A 102 18.66 -6.31 -5.82
N GLY A 103 17.47 -6.70 -5.35
CA GLY A 103 17.25 -7.06 -3.96
C GLY A 103 17.53 -5.91 -2.99
N ASN A 104 18.03 -6.26 -1.82
CA ASN A 104 18.40 -5.32 -0.76
C ASN A 104 19.91 -5.44 -0.49
N GLY A 105 20.54 -4.35 -0.11
CA GLY A 105 21.97 -4.37 0.20
C GLY A 105 22.49 -3.00 0.64
N GLN A 106 23.81 -2.87 0.62
CA GLN A 106 24.50 -1.63 0.91
C GLN A 106 25.60 -1.39 -0.13
N CYS A 107 25.71 -0.18 -0.65
CA CYS A 107 26.74 0.20 -1.61
C CYS A 107 27.30 1.59 -1.31
N GLN A 108 28.57 1.80 -1.67
CA GLN A 108 29.20 3.13 -1.59
C GLN A 108 28.85 3.99 -2.81
N ALA A 109 28.61 3.34 -3.95
CA ALA A 109 28.20 3.96 -5.20
C ALA A 109 27.35 2.96 -6.00
N ILE A 110 26.49 3.46 -6.88
CA ILE A 110 25.58 2.67 -7.70
C ILE A 110 26.28 2.41 -9.05
N SER A 111 26.80 1.20 -9.24
CA SER A 111 27.51 0.86 -10.48
C SER A 111 26.67 -0.01 -11.40
N CYS A 112 26.55 0.40 -12.66
CA CYS A 112 25.85 -0.35 -13.68
C CYS A 112 26.59 -1.63 -14.04
N PRO A 113 25.98 -2.82 -13.95
CA PRO A 113 26.66 -4.09 -14.22
C PRO A 113 27.00 -4.29 -15.70
N PHE A 114 26.45 -3.47 -16.61
CA PHE A 114 26.67 -3.64 -18.05
C PHE A 114 27.94 -2.97 -18.54
N HIS A 115 28.15 -1.67 -18.28
CA HIS A 115 29.32 -0.94 -18.80
C HIS A 115 30.06 -0.14 -17.72
N GLY A 116 29.76 -0.35 -16.44
CA GLY A 116 30.44 0.29 -15.33
C GLY A 116 30.16 1.79 -15.17
N TRP A 117 29.08 2.33 -15.76
CA TRP A 117 28.64 3.68 -15.39
C TRP A 117 28.31 3.71 -13.91
N THR A 118 28.89 4.66 -13.19
CA THR A 118 28.81 4.71 -11.74
C THR A 118 28.20 6.04 -11.30
N TYR A 119 27.21 5.94 -10.40
CA TYR A 119 26.52 7.06 -9.82
C TYR A 119 26.81 7.09 -8.31
N SER A 120 26.89 8.31 -7.76
CA SER A 120 26.89 8.51 -6.31
C SER A 120 25.51 8.16 -5.72
N GLN A 121 25.40 8.09 -4.40
CA GLN A 121 24.14 7.76 -3.73
C GLN A 121 23.08 8.86 -3.88
N ASP A 122 23.50 10.11 -4.18
CA ASP A 122 22.62 11.22 -4.54
C ASP A 122 22.27 11.25 -6.05
N GLY A 123 22.57 10.18 -6.78
CA GLY A 123 22.18 9.95 -8.17
C GLY A 123 23.04 10.63 -9.23
N VAL A 124 24.09 11.36 -8.87
CA VAL A 124 24.96 12.06 -9.83
C VAL A 124 25.86 11.05 -10.56
N LEU A 125 25.97 11.15 -11.87
CA LEU A 125 26.92 10.35 -12.65
C LEU A 125 28.36 10.79 -12.36
N ILE A 126 29.16 9.95 -11.72
CA ILE A 126 30.54 10.24 -11.29
C ILE A 126 31.61 9.54 -12.15
N HIS A 127 31.24 8.45 -12.86
CA HIS A 127 32.15 7.77 -13.75
C HIS A 127 31.43 7.19 -14.97
N ALA A 128 31.98 7.43 -16.16
CA ALA A 128 31.56 6.82 -17.41
C ALA A 128 32.79 6.68 -18.32
N LYS A 129 33.28 5.43 -18.43
CA LYS A 129 34.54 5.12 -19.12
C LYS A 129 34.55 5.67 -20.55
N GLU A 130 35.63 6.38 -20.92
CA GLU A 130 35.89 6.97 -22.26
C GLU A 130 34.89 8.06 -22.72
N MET A 131 33.88 8.38 -21.90
CA MET A 131 32.89 9.40 -22.28
C MET A 131 33.42 10.83 -22.18
N ASP A 132 34.47 11.06 -21.43
CA ASP A 132 35.23 12.31 -21.38
C ASP A 132 35.86 12.70 -22.73
N LYS A 133 36.08 11.70 -23.59
CA LYS A 133 36.60 11.91 -24.96
C LYS A 133 35.53 12.39 -25.97
N ASN A 134 34.26 12.31 -25.60
CA ASN A 134 33.15 12.77 -26.43
C ASN A 134 32.84 14.26 -26.10
N PRO A 135 33.16 15.22 -27.00
CA PRO A 135 33.00 16.64 -26.72
C PRO A 135 31.54 17.09 -26.52
N ASN A 136 30.57 16.22 -26.89
CA ASN A 136 29.13 16.46 -26.70
C ASN A 136 28.55 15.78 -25.48
N PHE A 137 29.38 15.06 -24.69
CA PHE A 137 28.91 14.36 -23.49
C PHE A 137 29.02 15.28 -22.28
N ASP A 138 27.88 15.44 -21.60
CA ASP A 138 27.77 16.24 -20.38
C ASP A 138 27.32 15.31 -19.21
N PHE A 139 28.22 15.05 -18.26
CA PHE A 139 27.98 14.23 -17.10
C PHE A 139 26.73 14.68 -16.32
N SER A 140 26.52 15.99 -16.18
CA SER A 140 25.42 16.56 -15.41
C SER A 140 24.03 16.21 -15.95
N LYS A 141 23.93 15.92 -17.26
CA LYS A 141 22.68 15.55 -17.93
C LYS A 141 22.37 14.05 -17.83
N HIS A 142 23.25 13.27 -17.22
CA HIS A 142 23.13 11.83 -17.15
C HIS A 142 22.98 11.30 -15.72
N SER A 143 22.63 12.15 -14.76
CA SER A 143 22.24 11.73 -13.41
C SER A 143 21.00 10.82 -13.45
N LEU A 144 20.81 9.99 -12.43
CA LEU A 144 19.62 9.13 -12.29
C LEU A 144 18.34 9.97 -12.30
N ILE A 145 17.26 9.39 -12.80
CA ILE A 145 15.94 10.01 -12.72
C ILE A 145 15.44 9.83 -11.30
N GLU A 146 15.26 10.93 -10.60
CA GLU A 146 14.71 10.96 -9.25
C GLU A 146 13.19 11.10 -9.30
N TYR A 147 12.50 10.33 -8.47
CA TYR A 147 11.06 10.39 -8.29
C TYR A 147 10.67 11.08 -6.98
N GLY A 148 9.46 11.59 -6.90
CA GLY A 148 8.93 12.17 -5.68
C GLY A 148 8.91 11.14 -4.55
N LEU A 149 9.47 11.51 -3.39
CA LEU A 149 9.42 10.72 -2.16
C LEU A 149 9.11 11.65 -0.99
N LYS A 150 8.11 11.30 -0.20
CA LYS A 150 7.73 12.02 1.03
C LYS A 150 7.44 11.06 2.16
N GLU A 151 7.70 11.51 3.37
CA GLU A 151 7.33 10.81 4.61
C GLU A 151 6.24 11.59 5.34
N VAL A 152 5.15 10.91 5.71
CA VAL A 152 4.07 11.47 6.53
C VAL A 152 3.62 10.43 7.56
N GLN A 153 3.64 10.79 8.85
CA GLN A 153 3.23 9.90 9.95
C GLN A 153 3.96 8.54 9.95
N GLY A 154 5.24 8.52 9.55
CA GLY A 154 6.05 7.30 9.48
C GLY A 154 5.71 6.37 8.31
N PHE A 155 4.91 6.83 7.35
CA PHE A 155 4.69 6.16 6.06
C PHE A 155 5.45 6.87 4.94
N LEU A 156 5.99 6.10 4.00
CA LEU A 156 6.58 6.62 2.77
C LEU A 156 5.53 6.66 1.66
N PHE A 157 5.62 7.72 0.87
CA PHE A 157 4.81 7.93 -0.33
C PHE A 157 5.72 8.24 -1.51
N ALA A 158 5.51 7.54 -2.62
CA ALA A 158 6.21 7.75 -3.89
C ALA A 158 5.29 8.39 -4.93
N PHE A 159 5.84 9.30 -5.71
CA PHE A 159 5.18 9.82 -6.91
C PHE A 159 6.03 9.47 -8.12
N ILE A 160 5.50 8.61 -8.99
CA ILE A 160 6.24 8.06 -10.16
C ILE A 160 5.86 8.73 -11.49
N GLY A 161 5.03 9.75 -11.44
CA GLY A 161 4.72 10.61 -12.60
C GLY A 161 5.76 11.70 -12.82
N SER A 162 5.50 12.57 -13.80
CA SER A 162 6.43 13.64 -14.17
C SER A 162 6.38 14.85 -13.24
N GLU A 163 5.20 15.21 -12.76
CA GLU A 163 4.97 16.40 -11.93
C GLU A 163 4.19 16.02 -10.67
N PRO A 164 4.85 15.98 -9.51
CA PRO A 164 4.21 15.59 -8.27
C PRO A 164 3.08 16.54 -7.87
N THR A 165 1.92 15.97 -7.60
CA THR A 165 0.80 16.67 -6.98
C THR A 165 1.09 16.97 -5.51
N ASN A 166 0.25 17.76 -4.85
CA ASN A 166 0.43 18.05 -3.43
C ASN A 166 -0.06 16.86 -2.58
N LEU A 167 0.87 16.18 -1.87
CA LEU A 167 0.56 15.05 -0.99
C LEU A 167 -0.35 15.47 0.18
N GLU A 168 -0.16 16.67 0.73
CA GLU A 168 -0.99 17.17 1.84
C GLU A 168 -2.46 17.30 1.41
N THR A 169 -2.72 17.66 0.15
CA THR A 169 -4.06 17.69 -0.42
C THR A 169 -4.64 16.28 -0.57
N GLN A 170 -3.82 15.31 -1.04
CA GLN A 170 -4.25 13.92 -1.17
C GLN A 170 -4.57 13.30 0.20
N LEU A 171 -3.78 13.59 1.21
CA LEU A 171 -3.98 13.04 2.55
C LEU A 171 -5.02 13.81 3.39
N GLY A 172 -5.27 15.09 3.09
CA GLY A 172 -6.25 15.90 3.82
C GLY A 172 -6.06 15.88 5.34
N ASP A 173 -7.08 15.45 6.07
CA ASP A 173 -7.08 15.40 7.53
C ASP A 173 -6.52 14.10 8.13
N PHE A 174 -5.88 13.24 7.33
CA PHE A 174 -5.33 11.94 7.73
C PHE A 174 -4.51 12.00 9.03
N ALA A 175 -3.55 12.93 9.10
CA ALA A 175 -2.69 13.05 10.28
C ALA A 175 -3.47 13.45 11.55
N LYS A 176 -4.53 14.24 11.40
CA LYS A 176 -5.40 14.64 12.51
C LYS A 176 -6.24 13.47 13.01
N LEU A 177 -6.85 12.72 12.10
CA LEU A 177 -7.71 11.57 12.42
C LEU A 177 -6.93 10.45 13.13
N HIS A 178 -5.69 10.21 12.73
CA HIS A 178 -4.83 9.14 13.28
C HIS A 178 -3.92 9.58 14.41
N LYS A 179 -3.99 10.84 14.83
CA LYS A 179 -3.16 11.37 15.93
C LYS A 179 -3.15 10.50 17.20
N PRO A 180 -4.27 9.89 17.63
CA PRO A 180 -4.29 9.08 18.85
C PRO A 180 -3.30 7.89 18.82
N TRP A 181 -2.98 7.33 17.65
CA TRP A 181 -2.08 6.17 17.51
C TRP A 181 -0.60 6.53 17.41
N SER A 182 -0.22 7.83 17.39
CA SER A 182 1.19 8.28 17.29
C SER A 182 1.99 7.49 16.24
N LEU A 183 1.44 7.37 15.03
CA LEU A 183 1.93 6.45 13.97
C LEU A 183 3.43 6.61 13.66
N ASN A 184 3.97 7.83 13.78
CA ASN A 184 5.39 8.14 13.55
C ASN A 184 6.34 7.56 14.62
N GLU A 185 5.82 7.19 15.79
CA GLU A 185 6.61 6.63 16.91
C GLU A 185 6.67 5.10 16.91
N LEU A 186 5.95 4.47 15.99
CA LEU A 186 5.89 3.02 15.86
C LEU A 186 7.11 2.47 15.12
N VAL A 187 7.60 1.33 15.58
CA VAL A 187 8.73 0.60 15.00
C VAL A 187 8.24 -0.64 14.30
N THR A 188 8.67 -0.86 13.08
CA THR A 188 8.37 -2.07 12.32
C THR A 188 9.23 -3.24 12.82
N THR A 189 8.57 -4.26 13.31
CA THR A 189 9.22 -5.44 13.91
C THR A 189 9.20 -6.66 12.99
N ARG A 190 8.32 -6.66 11.98
CA ARG A 190 8.26 -7.69 10.95
C ARG A 190 7.87 -7.09 9.61
N ARG A 191 8.60 -7.49 8.55
CA ARG A 191 8.25 -7.23 7.15
C ARG A 191 8.22 -8.53 6.39
N GLN A 192 7.25 -8.68 5.51
CA GLN A 192 7.18 -9.78 4.56
C GLN A 192 6.55 -9.34 3.25
N ALA A 193 6.81 -10.09 2.18
CA ALA A 193 6.20 -9.89 0.88
C ALA A 193 5.77 -11.25 0.31
N PHE A 194 4.63 -11.28 -0.35
CA PHE A 194 4.07 -12.46 -0.99
C PHE A 194 3.21 -12.05 -2.19
N GLU A 195 2.92 -13.01 -3.06
CA GLU A 195 2.08 -12.80 -4.23
C GLU A 195 0.72 -13.48 -4.01
N VAL A 196 -0.34 -12.89 -4.58
CA VAL A 196 -1.69 -13.43 -4.54
C VAL A 196 -2.27 -13.45 -5.95
N GLU A 197 -2.89 -14.56 -6.34
CA GLU A 197 -3.55 -14.74 -7.64
C GLU A 197 -4.92 -14.04 -7.68
N CYS A 198 -4.89 -12.73 -7.43
CA CYS A 198 -6.04 -11.85 -7.53
C CYS A 198 -5.62 -10.44 -7.95
N ASN A 199 -6.59 -9.61 -8.33
CA ASN A 199 -6.34 -8.20 -8.63
C ASN A 199 -5.96 -7.43 -7.36
N TRP A 200 -5.06 -6.46 -7.48
CA TRP A 200 -4.60 -5.63 -6.36
C TRP A 200 -5.75 -4.93 -5.60
N LYS A 201 -6.83 -4.53 -6.30
CA LYS A 201 -8.01 -3.91 -5.67
C LYS A 201 -8.77 -4.92 -4.81
N ALA A 202 -8.95 -6.16 -5.28
CA ALA A 202 -9.67 -7.18 -4.54
C ALA A 202 -9.02 -7.48 -3.19
N PHE A 203 -7.68 -7.51 -3.13
CA PHE A 203 -6.95 -7.65 -1.86
C PHE A 203 -7.23 -6.49 -0.90
N LEU A 204 -7.25 -5.26 -1.40
CA LEU A 204 -7.51 -4.09 -0.56
C LEU A 204 -8.99 -3.97 -0.20
N ASP A 205 -9.90 -4.40 -1.07
CA ASP A 205 -11.33 -4.46 -0.78
C ASP A 205 -11.59 -5.34 0.45
N VAL A 206 -11.10 -6.59 0.47
CA VAL A 206 -11.37 -7.53 1.56
C VAL A 206 -10.81 -7.04 2.89
N PHE A 207 -9.65 -6.37 2.89
CA PHE A 207 -9.06 -5.84 4.12
C PHE A 207 -9.85 -4.65 4.71
N ASN A 208 -10.67 -3.98 3.91
CA ASN A 208 -11.35 -2.73 4.30
C ASN A 208 -12.87 -2.88 4.48
N GLU A 209 -13.33 -4.10 4.78
CA GLU A 209 -14.75 -4.34 5.05
C GLU A 209 -14.93 -5.40 6.15
N TYR A 210 -16.12 -5.45 6.72
CA TYR A 210 -16.47 -6.34 7.84
C TYR A 210 -17.42 -7.46 7.43
N TYR A 211 -17.88 -7.44 6.16
CA TYR A 211 -19.00 -8.30 5.73
C TYR A 211 -18.62 -9.76 5.58
N HIS A 212 -17.35 -10.07 5.22
CA HIS A 212 -16.85 -11.43 5.07
C HIS A 212 -16.45 -12.10 6.40
N LEU A 213 -16.20 -11.32 7.47
CA LEU A 213 -15.50 -11.79 8.67
C LEU A 213 -16.08 -13.08 9.23
N ASN A 214 -17.39 -13.15 9.44
CA ASN A 214 -18.04 -14.33 10.06
C ASN A 214 -17.97 -15.60 9.18
N ASN A 215 -17.81 -15.44 7.85
CA ASN A 215 -17.80 -16.56 6.93
C ASN A 215 -16.38 -17.04 6.61
N VAL A 216 -15.43 -16.11 6.50
CA VAL A 216 -14.05 -16.40 6.09
C VAL A 216 -13.18 -16.70 7.30
N HIS A 217 -13.42 -16.05 8.43
CA HIS A 217 -12.57 -16.09 9.62
C HIS A 217 -13.23 -16.72 10.85
N PRO A 218 -13.81 -17.94 10.77
CA PRO A 218 -14.53 -18.52 11.90
C PRO A 218 -13.62 -18.88 13.09
N THR A 219 -12.30 -18.94 12.88
CA THR A 219 -11.32 -19.34 13.91
C THR A 219 -10.19 -18.33 14.13
N SER A 220 -9.95 -17.42 13.19
CA SER A 220 -8.82 -16.47 13.25
C SER A 220 -9.23 -15.05 13.64
N ILE A 221 -10.50 -14.68 13.43
CA ILE A 221 -11.03 -13.35 13.81
C ILE A 221 -12.28 -13.48 14.68
N ASP A 222 -13.07 -14.51 14.50
CA ASP A 222 -14.41 -14.76 15.09
C ASP A 222 -14.68 -13.97 16.38
N ASN A 223 -15.82 -13.28 16.44
CA ASN A 223 -16.28 -12.49 17.59
C ASN A 223 -15.33 -11.38 18.10
N LEU A 224 -14.16 -11.14 17.49
CA LEU A 224 -13.29 -10.02 17.88
C LEU A 224 -13.91 -8.68 17.54
N TYR A 225 -14.65 -8.60 16.44
CA TYR A 225 -15.28 -7.37 15.97
C TYR A 225 -16.80 -7.46 16.17
N TRP A 226 -17.34 -6.60 16.99
CA TRP A 226 -18.77 -6.63 17.30
C TRP A 226 -19.60 -5.89 16.29
N LYS A 227 -19.21 -4.65 16.00
CA LYS A 227 -19.92 -3.80 15.07
C LYS A 227 -19.03 -2.63 14.64
N PRO A 228 -18.85 -2.38 13.33
CA PRO A 228 -18.23 -1.15 12.86
C PRO A 228 -19.15 0.05 13.17
N GLU A 229 -18.53 1.20 13.41
CA GLU A 229 -19.21 2.48 13.37
C GLU A 229 -19.39 2.93 11.90
N GLU A 230 -20.12 4.01 11.65
CA GLU A 230 -20.14 4.61 10.31
C GLU A 230 -18.74 5.07 9.92
N SER A 231 -18.42 5.01 8.62
CA SER A 231 -17.14 5.50 8.12
C SER A 231 -16.97 6.98 8.39
N ASP A 232 -15.75 7.39 8.69
CA ASP A 232 -15.40 8.78 8.91
C ASP A 232 -15.64 9.63 7.64
N ILE A 233 -16.08 10.86 7.83
CA ILE A 233 -16.11 11.86 6.76
C ILE A 233 -14.70 12.42 6.63
N THR A 234 -13.98 12.01 5.59
CA THR A 234 -12.59 12.40 5.34
C THR A 234 -12.50 13.55 4.34
N SER A 235 -11.46 14.38 4.45
CA SER A 235 -11.19 15.46 3.49
C SER A 235 -10.11 15.10 2.46
N GLY A 236 -9.52 13.89 2.54
CA GLY A 236 -8.48 13.40 1.64
C GLY A 236 -8.93 12.21 0.78
N ASP A 237 -8.01 11.74 -0.07
CA ASP A 237 -8.19 10.53 -0.88
C ASP A 237 -7.91 9.27 -0.02
N TYR A 238 -8.69 9.07 1.03
CA TYR A 238 -8.65 7.89 1.89
C TYR A 238 -10.02 7.62 2.50
N ALA A 239 -10.24 6.39 2.96
CA ALA A 239 -11.40 6.01 3.76
C ALA A 239 -10.94 5.47 5.11
N SER A 240 -11.76 5.63 6.14
CA SER A 240 -11.45 5.17 7.49
C SER A 240 -12.71 4.80 8.24
N GLN A 241 -12.67 3.70 8.98
CA GLN A 241 -13.77 3.21 9.78
C GLN A 241 -13.25 2.63 11.09
N PHE A 242 -13.87 3.00 12.20
CA PHE A 242 -13.57 2.46 13.51
C PHE A 242 -14.56 1.34 13.85
N GLY A 243 -14.09 0.30 14.53
CA GLY A 243 -14.93 -0.76 15.05
C GLY A 243 -14.53 -1.14 16.46
N LEU A 244 -15.52 -1.32 17.34
CA LEU A 244 -15.28 -1.85 18.67
C LEU A 244 -14.80 -3.30 18.57
N THR A 245 -13.87 -3.69 19.44
CA THR A 245 -13.32 -5.04 19.48
C THR A 245 -13.46 -5.68 20.86
N SER A 246 -13.50 -7.00 20.89
CA SER A 246 -13.28 -7.76 22.11
C SER A 246 -11.77 -7.87 22.37
N GLY A 247 -11.31 -7.54 23.56
CA GLY A 247 -9.89 -7.54 23.89
C GLY A 247 -9.10 -6.54 23.02
N THR A 248 -7.96 -6.97 22.48
CA THR A 248 -7.03 -6.11 21.75
C THR A 248 -7.44 -5.84 20.30
N GLY A 249 -8.30 -6.64 19.73
CA GLY A 249 -8.59 -6.64 18.29
C GLY A 249 -7.49 -7.26 17.42
N ALA A 250 -6.32 -7.54 17.99
CA ALA A 250 -5.17 -8.12 17.29
C ALA A 250 -4.81 -9.54 17.76
N LEU A 251 -5.43 -10.02 18.84
CA LEU A 251 -5.24 -11.36 19.41
C LEU A 251 -6.59 -12.05 19.66
N LEU A 252 -6.64 -13.35 19.46
CA LEU A 252 -7.79 -14.17 19.84
C LEU A 252 -7.94 -14.22 21.37
N GLU A 253 -9.14 -14.58 21.86
CA GLU A 253 -9.40 -14.71 23.28
C GLU A 253 -8.40 -15.68 23.96
N ALA A 254 -8.12 -16.81 23.34
CA ALA A 254 -7.13 -17.78 23.85
C ALA A 254 -5.69 -17.24 23.88
N GLN A 255 -5.39 -16.16 23.16
CA GLN A 255 -4.06 -15.55 23.07
C GLN A 255 -3.90 -14.33 23.97
N GLN A 256 -4.90 -13.91 24.73
CA GLN A 256 -4.89 -12.68 25.53
C GLN A 256 -3.78 -12.65 26.59
N LEU A 257 -3.23 -13.78 27.01
CA LEU A 257 -2.04 -13.84 27.88
C LEU A 257 -0.79 -13.29 27.21
N SER A 258 -0.75 -13.27 25.87
CA SER A 258 0.31 -12.67 25.08
C SER A 258 0.09 -11.17 24.82
N ALA A 259 -0.96 -10.56 25.36
CA ALA A 259 -1.26 -9.15 25.14
C ALA A 259 -0.09 -8.26 25.59
N LEU A 260 0.30 -7.36 24.70
CA LEU A 260 1.28 -6.31 24.95
C LEU A 260 0.58 -5.07 25.53
N PRO A 261 1.31 -4.17 26.17
CA PRO A 261 0.73 -2.93 26.70
C PRO A 261 0.05 -2.09 25.62
N LYS A 262 -1.10 -1.53 25.94
CA LYS A 262 -1.79 -0.57 25.08
C LYS A 262 -0.93 0.68 24.85
N MET A 263 -1.08 1.31 23.70
CA MET A 263 -0.48 2.61 23.41
C MET A 263 -0.96 3.65 24.43
N THR A 264 -0.05 4.28 25.11
CA THR A 264 -0.35 5.25 26.19
C THR A 264 -1.05 6.51 25.70
N SER A 265 -0.97 6.79 24.40
CA SER A 265 -1.66 7.90 23.74
C SER A 265 -3.16 7.65 23.52
N LEU A 266 -3.61 6.38 23.60
CA LEU A 266 -4.99 6.03 23.35
C LEU A 266 -5.87 6.23 24.58
N THR A 267 -6.93 6.99 24.39
CA THR A 267 -8.03 7.16 25.36
C THR A 267 -9.33 6.64 24.73
N GLU A 268 -10.38 6.50 25.53
CA GLU A 268 -11.71 6.17 24.99
C GLU A 268 -12.20 7.26 24.00
N PRO A 269 -12.88 6.85 22.90
CA PRO A 269 -13.24 5.47 22.57
C PRO A 269 -12.11 4.66 21.87
N TRP A 270 -11.01 5.28 21.45
CA TRP A 270 -9.98 4.67 20.60
C TRP A 270 -9.24 3.50 21.25
N SER A 271 -9.21 3.45 22.59
CA SER A 271 -8.65 2.31 23.35
C SER A 271 -9.58 1.10 23.48
N LEU A 272 -10.74 1.10 22.83
CA LEU A 272 -11.76 0.04 22.90
C LEU A 272 -11.97 -0.69 21.55
N GLY A 273 -11.16 -0.38 20.53
CA GLY A 273 -11.36 -0.95 19.22
C GLY A 273 -10.15 -0.86 18.29
N ALA A 274 -10.40 -1.07 17.03
CA ALA A 274 -9.42 -0.93 15.96
C ALA A 274 -9.97 -0.03 14.84
N ARG A 275 -9.08 0.74 14.22
CA ARG A 275 -9.38 1.60 13.09
C ARG A 275 -8.79 1.01 11.83
N TYR A 276 -9.61 0.79 10.83
CA TYR A 276 -9.19 0.36 9.49
C TYR A 276 -9.19 1.56 8.56
N SER A 277 -8.08 1.80 7.89
CA SER A 277 -7.91 2.94 7.00
C SER A 277 -7.27 2.53 5.69
N TRP A 278 -7.86 2.95 4.59
CA TRP A 278 -7.36 2.74 3.24
C TRP A 278 -6.91 4.06 2.64
N ILE A 279 -5.61 4.27 2.50
CA ILE A 279 -5.02 5.42 1.81
C ILE A 279 -4.96 5.07 0.32
N PHE A 280 -5.78 5.75 -0.46
CA PHE A 280 -5.88 5.46 -1.90
C PHE A 280 -4.60 5.85 -2.65
N PRO A 281 -4.19 5.04 -3.67
CA PRO A 281 -4.87 3.85 -4.15
C PRO A 281 -4.52 2.54 -3.41
N ASN A 282 -3.27 2.38 -2.91
CA ASN A 282 -2.65 1.08 -2.80
C ASN A 282 -2.17 0.68 -1.40
N MET A 283 -2.41 1.48 -0.36
CA MET A 283 -1.95 1.20 0.99
C MET A 283 -3.10 1.22 2.00
N THR A 284 -3.18 0.19 2.82
CA THR A 284 -4.15 0.10 3.91
C THR A 284 -3.48 -0.33 5.21
N PHE A 285 -4.09 0.00 6.33
CA PHE A 285 -3.62 -0.46 7.63
C PHE A 285 -4.76 -0.56 8.64
N ALA A 286 -4.56 -1.40 9.63
CA ALA A 286 -5.37 -1.43 10.82
C ALA A 286 -4.55 -0.95 12.02
N ALA A 287 -5.13 -0.08 12.82
CA ALA A 287 -4.53 0.46 14.03
C ALA A 287 -5.34 -0.03 15.23
N SER A 288 -4.79 -1.01 15.95
CA SER A 288 -5.36 -1.56 17.18
C SER A 288 -4.83 -0.83 18.42
N GLN A 289 -5.09 -1.40 19.58
CA GLN A 289 -4.71 -0.81 20.87
C GLN A 289 -3.21 -0.92 21.15
N GLU A 290 -2.52 -1.93 20.62
CA GLU A 290 -1.10 -2.24 20.89
C GLU A 290 -0.23 -2.21 19.65
N ALA A 291 -0.79 -2.40 18.47
CA ALA A 291 -0.06 -2.61 17.23
C ALA A 291 -0.77 -2.00 16.03
N ILE A 292 -0.02 -1.80 14.96
CA ILE A 292 -0.61 -1.61 13.63
C ILE A 292 -0.06 -2.66 12.66
N TRP A 293 -0.87 -3.04 11.68
CA TRP A 293 -0.43 -3.82 10.54
C TRP A 293 -0.84 -3.14 9.25
N VAL A 294 0.12 -3.03 8.35
CA VAL A 294 0.05 -2.25 7.11
C VAL A 294 0.19 -3.20 5.94
N TYR A 295 -0.60 -2.99 4.90
CA TYR A 295 -0.46 -3.68 3.63
C TYR A 295 -0.35 -2.69 2.47
N GLU A 296 0.57 -2.95 1.58
CA GLU A 296 0.62 -2.35 0.26
C GLU A 296 0.32 -3.42 -0.79
N ALA A 297 -0.63 -3.16 -1.67
CA ALA A 297 -0.92 -4.03 -2.81
C ALA A 297 -0.52 -3.33 -4.12
N THR A 298 0.30 -3.99 -4.91
CA THR A 298 0.75 -3.48 -6.21
C THR A 298 0.51 -4.52 -7.31
N PRO A 299 -0.01 -4.13 -8.48
CA PRO A 299 -0.26 -5.09 -9.55
C PRO A 299 1.06 -5.60 -10.14
N ILE A 300 1.21 -6.91 -10.23
CA ILE A 300 2.17 -7.58 -11.11
C ILE A 300 1.61 -7.60 -12.52
N ASN A 301 0.34 -8.00 -12.63
CA ASN A 301 -0.49 -7.91 -13.83
C ASN A 301 -1.96 -7.69 -13.43
N SER A 302 -2.90 -7.80 -14.36
CA SER A 302 -4.33 -7.57 -14.05
C SER A 302 -4.96 -8.63 -13.13
N GLU A 303 -4.33 -9.79 -12.99
CA GLU A 303 -4.86 -10.97 -12.30
C GLU A 303 -4.00 -11.43 -11.10
N ARG A 304 -2.85 -10.77 -10.88
CA ARG A 304 -1.92 -11.10 -9.79
C ARG A 304 -1.31 -9.84 -9.21
N CYS A 305 -1.22 -9.79 -7.90
CA CYS A 305 -0.62 -8.68 -7.17
C CYS A 305 0.47 -9.13 -6.21
N GLN A 306 1.41 -8.22 -5.95
CA GLN A 306 2.37 -8.34 -4.86
C GLN A 306 1.83 -7.58 -3.65
N ILE A 307 1.86 -8.26 -2.52
CA ILE A 307 1.52 -7.69 -1.21
C ILE A 307 2.80 -7.53 -0.41
N ARG A 308 2.94 -6.38 0.23
CA ARG A 308 3.93 -6.16 1.28
C ARG A 308 3.19 -5.92 2.59
N GLN A 309 3.66 -6.57 3.65
CA GLN A 309 3.11 -6.41 4.99
C GLN A 309 4.18 -5.84 5.93
N SER A 310 3.79 -4.91 6.78
CA SER A 310 4.58 -4.43 7.91
C SER A 310 3.76 -4.52 9.19
N ILE A 311 4.33 -5.07 10.26
CA ILE A 311 3.71 -5.11 11.59
C ILE A 311 4.56 -4.24 12.52
N CYS A 312 3.91 -3.32 13.22
CA CYS A 312 4.59 -2.29 14.00
C CYS A 312 4.02 -2.21 15.42
N PHE A 313 4.90 -1.93 16.36
CA PHE A 313 4.58 -1.69 17.76
C PHE A 313 5.21 -0.39 18.25
N PRO A 314 4.73 0.19 19.36
CA PRO A 314 5.42 1.31 20.02
C PRO A 314 6.85 0.94 20.39
N LYS A 315 7.78 1.88 20.24
CA LYS A 315 9.20 1.65 20.52
C LYS A 315 9.43 1.10 21.93
N ASN A 316 8.81 1.70 22.94
CA ASN A 316 8.92 1.25 24.32
C ASN A 316 8.38 -0.17 24.55
N THR A 317 7.39 -0.59 23.78
CA THR A 317 6.87 -1.96 23.80
C THR A 317 7.89 -2.95 23.25
N THR A 318 8.63 -2.59 22.20
CA THR A 318 9.66 -3.46 21.61
C THR A 318 10.88 -3.67 22.52
N GLU A 319 11.06 -2.84 23.54
CA GLU A 319 12.15 -2.92 24.52
C GLU A 319 11.81 -3.82 25.73
N LEU A 320 10.58 -4.34 25.84
CA LEU A 320 10.17 -5.25 26.91
C LEU A 320 10.90 -6.60 26.80
N PRO A 321 11.30 -7.19 27.95
CA PRO A 321 12.05 -8.47 27.95
C PRO A 321 11.29 -9.64 27.30
N ASP A 322 9.97 -9.64 27.35
CA ASP A 322 9.07 -10.67 26.82
C ASP A 322 8.44 -10.29 25.47
N PHE A 323 8.87 -9.19 24.86
CA PHE A 323 8.33 -8.71 23.59
C PHE A 323 8.44 -9.76 22.49
N TYR A 324 9.62 -10.37 22.32
CA TYR A 324 9.85 -11.35 21.26
C TYR A 324 8.87 -12.54 21.35
N GLU A 325 8.68 -13.08 22.55
CA GLU A 325 7.77 -14.20 22.78
C GLU A 325 6.32 -13.81 22.51
N LYS A 326 5.87 -12.70 23.08
CA LYS A 326 4.49 -12.21 22.93
C LYS A 326 4.14 -11.79 21.52
N SER A 327 5.06 -11.16 20.81
CA SER A 327 4.83 -10.70 19.43
C SER A 327 4.55 -11.85 18.44
N GLN A 328 5.03 -13.06 18.72
CA GLN A 328 4.75 -14.24 17.88
C GLN A 328 3.26 -14.57 17.80
N ALA A 329 2.50 -14.34 18.86
CA ALA A 329 1.04 -14.57 18.85
C ALA A 329 0.32 -13.60 17.90
N TYR A 330 0.76 -12.33 17.83
CA TYR A 330 0.25 -11.35 16.87
C TYR A 330 0.57 -11.76 15.44
N TYR A 331 1.82 -12.16 15.18
CA TYR A 331 2.25 -12.58 13.84
C TYR A 331 1.46 -13.81 13.37
N GLN A 332 1.33 -14.82 14.22
CA GLN A 332 0.60 -16.04 13.88
C GLN A 332 -0.86 -15.76 13.56
N ARG A 333 -1.55 -14.99 14.41
CA ARG A 333 -2.95 -14.62 14.17
C ARG A 333 -3.16 -13.88 12.86
N LEU A 334 -2.27 -12.93 12.53
CA LEU A 334 -2.34 -12.18 11.28
C LEU A 334 -2.03 -13.05 10.05
N ASP A 335 -1.13 -14.01 10.17
CA ASP A 335 -0.82 -14.98 9.11
C ASP A 335 -1.96 -15.95 8.88
N ASP A 336 -2.61 -16.44 9.94
CA ASP A 336 -3.78 -17.33 9.86
C ASP A 336 -4.93 -16.63 9.13
N ALA A 337 -5.29 -15.41 9.55
CA ALA A 337 -6.33 -14.61 8.89
C ALA A 337 -6.00 -14.32 7.42
N MET A 338 -4.75 -13.96 7.13
CA MET A 338 -4.31 -13.72 5.76
C MET A 338 -4.40 -14.96 4.87
N SER A 339 -4.08 -16.12 5.42
CA SER A 339 -4.18 -17.40 4.68
C SER A 339 -5.62 -17.74 4.31
N GLU A 340 -6.58 -17.43 5.18
CA GLU A 340 -8.01 -17.59 4.92
C GLU A 340 -8.49 -16.60 3.85
N ASP A 341 -8.06 -15.34 3.93
CA ASP A 341 -8.37 -14.31 2.93
C ASP A 341 -7.86 -14.67 1.54
N ILE A 342 -6.63 -15.15 1.43
CA ILE A 342 -6.04 -15.55 0.13
C ILE A 342 -6.90 -16.59 -0.56
N ILE A 343 -7.36 -17.62 0.17
CA ILE A 343 -8.24 -18.67 -0.37
C ILE A 343 -9.54 -18.07 -0.90
N ALA A 344 -10.16 -17.17 -0.14
CA ALA A 344 -11.40 -16.50 -0.55
C ALA A 344 -11.19 -15.61 -1.78
N LEU A 345 -10.11 -14.82 -1.80
CA LEU A 345 -9.75 -13.90 -2.89
C LEU A 345 -9.47 -14.62 -4.21
N GLU A 346 -8.67 -15.68 -4.18
CA GLU A 346 -8.37 -16.48 -5.37
C GLU A 346 -9.62 -17.15 -5.93
N ASN A 347 -10.53 -17.58 -5.05
CA ASN A 347 -11.82 -18.12 -5.47
C ASN A 347 -12.75 -17.04 -6.03
N GLN A 348 -12.81 -15.85 -5.42
CA GLN A 348 -13.53 -14.69 -5.94
C GLN A 348 -13.01 -14.32 -7.34
N HIS A 349 -11.69 -14.26 -7.51
CA HIS A 349 -11.07 -13.91 -8.79
C HIS A 349 -11.50 -14.85 -9.95
N LYS A 350 -11.57 -16.15 -9.68
CA LYS A 350 -12.09 -17.14 -10.64
C LYS A 350 -13.55 -16.85 -11.02
N GLY A 351 -14.38 -16.43 -10.05
CA GLY A 351 -15.78 -16.06 -10.26
C GLY A 351 -15.95 -14.79 -11.09
N LEU A 352 -15.17 -13.75 -10.83
CA LEU A 352 -15.21 -12.46 -11.52
C LEU A 352 -15.02 -12.59 -13.05
N ARG A 353 -14.19 -13.53 -13.49
CA ARG A 353 -13.92 -13.77 -14.92
C ARG A 353 -15.10 -14.36 -15.68
N ASN A 354 -16.02 -15.02 -15.00
CA ASN A 354 -17.16 -15.71 -15.62
C ASN A 354 -18.41 -14.83 -15.78
N SER A 355 -18.40 -13.62 -15.20
CA SER A 355 -19.59 -12.75 -15.15
C SER A 355 -19.26 -11.34 -15.63
N PRO A 356 -19.17 -11.12 -16.95
CA PRO A 356 -18.81 -9.82 -17.48
C PRO A 356 -19.90 -8.76 -17.16
N SER A 357 -19.44 -7.55 -16.88
CA SER A 357 -20.27 -6.34 -16.71
C SER A 357 -21.28 -6.36 -15.56
N LEU A 358 -21.15 -7.26 -14.58
CA LEU A 358 -21.94 -7.22 -13.37
C LEU A 358 -21.33 -6.29 -12.35
N GLN A 359 -22.18 -5.75 -11.47
CA GLN A 359 -21.80 -4.90 -10.34
C GLN A 359 -22.64 -5.28 -9.11
N GLY A 360 -21.98 -5.55 -8.00
CA GLY A 360 -22.64 -5.83 -6.72
C GLY A 360 -23.23 -4.58 -6.06
N GLN A 361 -24.01 -4.80 -5.01
CA GLN A 361 -24.43 -3.78 -4.06
C GLN A 361 -23.59 -3.92 -2.79
N PHE A 362 -23.32 -2.81 -2.14
CA PHE A 362 -22.64 -2.80 -0.85
C PHE A 362 -23.61 -3.04 0.30
N SER A 363 -23.16 -3.76 1.30
CA SER A 363 -23.82 -3.82 2.60
C SER A 363 -23.66 -2.49 3.31
N PRO A 364 -24.76 -1.84 3.73
CA PRO A 364 -24.64 -0.63 4.52
C PRO A 364 -23.85 -0.88 5.80
N LEU A 365 -23.01 0.07 6.21
CA LEU A 365 -22.15 0.03 7.38
C LEU A 365 -20.97 -0.97 7.27
N MET A 366 -21.18 -2.17 6.71
CA MET A 366 -20.16 -3.23 6.68
C MET A 366 -19.11 -3.01 5.58
N GLU A 367 -19.45 -2.30 4.48
CA GLU A 367 -18.60 -2.14 3.29
C GLU A 367 -18.40 -0.65 2.89
N GLU A 368 -18.52 0.28 3.83
CA GLU A 368 -18.47 1.72 3.51
C GLU A 368 -17.11 2.19 2.99
N ASN A 369 -16.00 1.65 3.52
CA ASN A 369 -14.66 1.97 3.02
C ASN A 369 -14.48 1.51 1.56
N VAL A 370 -14.96 0.32 1.22
CA VAL A 370 -14.91 -0.21 -0.15
C VAL A 370 -15.79 0.61 -1.09
N ALA A 371 -16.98 1.00 -0.61
CA ALA A 371 -17.87 1.89 -1.38
C ALA A 371 -17.23 3.26 -1.63
N SER A 372 -16.47 3.79 -0.66
CA SER A 372 -15.73 5.05 -0.79
C SER A 372 -14.61 4.94 -1.82
N PHE A 373 -13.85 3.83 -1.80
CA PHE A 373 -12.84 3.56 -2.81
C PHE A 373 -13.46 3.42 -4.22
N SER A 374 -14.58 2.71 -4.37
CA SER A 374 -15.26 2.58 -5.66
C SER A 374 -15.65 3.93 -6.26
N ASN A 375 -16.12 4.86 -5.42
CA ASN A 375 -16.43 6.23 -5.86
C ASN A 375 -15.16 7.01 -6.26
N TRP A 376 -14.14 6.98 -5.42
CA TRP A 376 -12.86 7.63 -5.71
C TRP A 376 -12.25 7.10 -7.01
N TYR A 377 -12.17 5.78 -7.15
CA TYR A 377 -11.62 5.10 -8.32
C TYR A 377 -12.39 5.50 -9.60
N ALA A 378 -13.72 5.43 -9.56
CA ALA A 378 -14.54 5.82 -10.70
C ALA A 378 -14.32 7.29 -11.09
N THR A 379 -14.18 8.19 -10.12
CA THR A 379 -13.91 9.62 -10.35
C THR A 379 -12.56 9.84 -11.04
N LYS A 380 -11.52 9.06 -10.68
CA LYS A 380 -10.20 9.15 -11.31
C LYS A 380 -10.16 8.52 -12.71
N MET A 381 -11.01 7.52 -12.97
CA MET A 381 -11.03 6.77 -14.23
C MET A 381 -11.94 7.38 -15.31
N ILE A 382 -12.93 8.18 -14.94
CA ILE A 382 -13.79 8.94 -15.86
C ILE A 382 -13.08 10.19 -16.35
#